data_1082d47a66e82bfb0fa62bad1a17580c
#
_entry.id   1082d47a66e82bfb0fa62bad1a17580c
#
_cell.length_a   1.000
_cell.length_b   1.000
_cell.length_c   1.000
_cell.angle_alpha   90.00
_cell.angle_beta   90.00
_cell.angle_gamma   90.00
#
_symmetry.space_group_name_H-M   'P 1'
#
loop_
_entity.id
_entity.type
_entity.pdbx_description
1 polymer ?
#
loop_
_entity_poly.entity_id
_entity_poly.type
_entity_poly.pdbx_seq_one_letter_code
_entity_poly.pdbx_strand_id
1 'polypeptide(L)'
;DHIGYAFAVVAVWMALLYRRSEKLRYSVLCGIAMALAVIFKQNCLIIFVGIAVFYMMCLITNRTPGKQAGLKIVGNLLLVVVLTFLISRIPAAFISSHLQVEPGAGNSKWAHIATGLQDTESAPGWYNTYNTETFVENKYDTDATAKASQENIRESLQHFAEDPEYAWSFFNRKWAIQWNNPTFECFTL
;
A
#
# COMPACT_ATOMS: atom_id res chain seq x y z
N ASP A 1 9.05 9.75 4.28
CA ASP A 1 8.07 9.46 3.22
C ASP A 1 8.48 9.99 1.84
N HIS A 2 9.10 11.18 1.75
CA HIS A 2 9.43 11.83 0.48
C HIS A 2 10.37 11.02 -0.43
N ILE A 3 11.32 10.27 0.16
CA ILE A 3 12.28 9.45 -0.60
C ILE A 3 11.56 8.35 -1.38
N GLY A 4 10.60 7.66 -0.76
CA GLY A 4 9.82 6.62 -1.42
C GLY A 4 9.04 7.15 -2.63
N TYR A 5 8.40 8.30 -2.48
CA TYR A 5 7.66 8.95 -3.58
C TYR A 5 8.58 9.39 -4.72
N ALA A 6 9.79 9.89 -4.45
CA ALA A 6 10.74 10.25 -5.49
C ALA A 6 11.07 9.04 -6.38
N PHE A 7 11.36 7.88 -5.78
CA PHE A 7 11.59 6.65 -6.54
C PHE A 7 10.33 6.16 -7.27
N ALA A 8 9.15 6.32 -6.69
CA ALA A 8 7.90 5.97 -7.36
C ALA A 8 7.66 6.81 -8.62
N VAL A 9 7.95 8.12 -8.59
CA VAL A 9 7.89 9.00 -9.77
C VAL A 9 8.89 8.55 -10.84
N VAL A 10 10.12 8.20 -10.45
CA VAL A 10 11.12 7.64 -11.37
C VAL A 10 10.61 6.34 -12.00
N ALA A 11 9.97 5.46 -11.22
CA ALA A 11 9.40 4.21 -11.74
C ALA A 11 8.32 4.47 -12.80
N VAL A 12 7.41 5.42 -12.55
CA VAL A 12 6.40 5.84 -13.54
C VAL A 12 7.08 6.38 -14.80
N TRP A 13 8.08 7.23 -14.66
CA TRP A 13 8.81 7.77 -15.81
C TRP A 13 9.48 6.66 -16.63
N MET A 14 10.14 5.70 -15.98
CA MET A 14 10.75 4.56 -16.68
C MET A 14 9.70 3.69 -17.38
N ALA A 15 8.51 3.50 -16.78
CA ALA A 15 7.40 2.80 -17.42
C ALA A 15 6.93 3.51 -18.70
N LEU A 16 6.83 4.83 -18.68
CA LEU A 16 6.49 5.64 -19.86
C LEU A 16 7.57 5.55 -20.96
N LEU A 17 8.86 5.61 -20.57
CA LEU A 17 9.99 5.46 -21.50
C LEU A 17 10.03 4.06 -22.12
N TYR A 18 9.72 3.01 -21.35
CA TYR A 18 9.57 1.66 -21.90
C TYR A 18 8.47 1.61 -22.95
N ARG A 19 7.30 2.17 -22.62
CA ARG A 19 6.18 2.18 -23.58
C ARG A 19 6.53 2.90 -24.88
N ARG A 20 7.35 3.95 -24.83
CA ARG A 20 7.76 4.74 -25.99
C ARG A 20 8.86 4.07 -26.83
N SER A 21 9.79 3.36 -26.18
CA SER A 21 11.02 2.87 -26.85
C SER A 21 11.16 1.36 -26.90
N GLU A 22 10.34 0.62 -26.13
CA GLU A 22 10.35 -0.84 -25.95
C GLU A 22 11.72 -1.42 -25.50
N LYS A 23 12.62 -0.57 -24.96
CA LYS A 23 13.95 -1.00 -24.54
C LYS A 23 13.90 -1.61 -23.14
N LEU A 24 14.36 -2.87 -23.02
CA LEU A 24 14.36 -3.65 -21.77
C LEU A 24 15.00 -2.94 -20.58
N ARG A 25 16.02 -2.12 -20.83
CA ARG A 25 16.67 -1.33 -19.77
C ARG A 25 15.71 -0.48 -18.95
N TYR A 26 14.66 0.06 -19.58
CA TYR A 26 13.67 0.88 -18.87
C TYR A 26 12.74 0.02 -17.99
N SER A 27 12.46 -1.23 -18.38
CA SER A 27 11.75 -2.17 -17.52
C SER A 27 12.57 -2.51 -16.27
N VAL A 28 13.85 -2.78 -16.45
CA VAL A 28 14.76 -3.09 -15.34
C VAL A 28 14.87 -1.88 -14.38
N LEU A 29 15.10 -0.69 -14.92
CA LEU A 29 15.16 0.54 -14.11
C LEU A 29 13.83 0.85 -13.40
N CYS A 30 12.68 0.56 -14.04
CA CYS A 30 11.37 0.67 -13.43
C CYS A 30 11.24 -0.28 -12.22
N GLY A 31 11.63 -1.55 -12.38
CA GLY A 31 11.59 -2.54 -11.30
C GLY A 31 12.51 -2.17 -10.13
N ILE A 32 13.73 -1.69 -10.41
CA ILE A 32 14.65 -1.22 -9.37
C ILE A 32 14.09 0.00 -8.64
N ALA A 33 13.62 1.01 -9.37
CA ALA A 33 13.05 2.22 -8.77
C ALA A 33 11.79 1.89 -7.94
N MET A 34 10.94 0.97 -8.43
CA MET A 34 9.77 0.53 -7.70
C MET A 34 10.13 -0.23 -6.42
N ALA A 35 11.16 -1.07 -6.47
CA ALA A 35 11.67 -1.79 -5.30
C ALA A 35 12.19 -0.82 -4.23
N LEU A 36 12.98 0.19 -4.63
CA LEU A 36 13.45 1.23 -3.73
C LEU A 36 12.28 2.03 -3.13
N ALA A 37 11.29 2.39 -3.94
CA ALA A 37 10.09 3.06 -3.46
C ALA A 37 9.39 2.25 -2.35
N VAL A 38 9.22 0.93 -2.56
CA VAL A 38 8.56 0.03 -1.60
C VAL A 38 9.39 -0.18 -0.34
N ILE A 39 10.73 -0.26 -0.45
CA ILE A 39 11.64 -0.36 0.71
C ILE A 39 11.47 0.85 1.63
N PHE A 40 11.41 2.06 1.07
CA PHE A 40 11.24 3.27 1.87
C PHE A 40 9.79 3.51 2.31
N LYS A 41 8.81 3.13 1.48
CA LYS A 41 7.39 3.28 1.82
C LYS A 41 6.54 2.22 1.14
N GLN A 42 6.04 1.26 1.89
CA GLN A 42 5.25 0.15 1.37
C GLN A 42 4.00 0.62 0.61
N ASN A 43 3.39 1.75 1.00
CA ASN A 43 2.22 2.31 0.32
C ASN A 43 2.50 2.70 -1.14
N CYS A 44 3.77 2.84 -1.55
CA CYS A 44 4.13 3.07 -2.96
C CYS A 44 3.71 1.91 -3.87
N LEU A 45 3.33 0.74 -3.34
CA LEU A 45 2.72 -0.34 -4.13
C LEU A 45 1.47 0.12 -4.89
N ILE A 46 0.75 1.14 -4.42
CA ILE A 46 -0.40 1.69 -5.15
C ILE A 46 0.02 2.28 -6.51
N ILE A 47 1.22 2.83 -6.60
CA ILE A 47 1.77 3.36 -7.85
C ILE A 47 2.01 2.22 -8.86
N PHE A 48 2.42 1.04 -8.37
CA PHE A 48 2.54 -0.14 -9.22
C PHE A 48 1.20 -0.56 -9.82
N VAL A 49 0.12 -0.53 -9.04
CA VAL A 49 -1.25 -0.76 -9.55
C VAL A 49 -1.59 0.28 -10.63
N GLY A 50 -1.24 1.55 -10.42
CA GLY A 50 -1.41 2.61 -11.42
C GLY A 50 -0.65 2.33 -12.73
N ILE A 51 0.60 1.86 -12.66
CA ILE A 51 1.38 1.44 -13.82
C ILE A 51 0.70 0.27 -14.55
N ALA A 52 0.21 -0.73 -13.80
CA ALA A 52 -0.48 -1.89 -14.38
C ALA A 52 -1.77 -1.47 -15.10
N VAL A 53 -2.58 -0.61 -14.49
CA VAL A 53 -3.80 -0.04 -15.11
C VAL A 53 -3.44 0.76 -16.36
N PHE A 54 -2.41 1.59 -16.32
CA PHE A 54 -1.92 2.33 -17.50
C PHE A 54 -1.59 1.39 -18.67
N TYR A 55 -0.85 0.32 -18.43
CA TYR A 55 -0.52 -0.66 -19.46
C TYR A 55 -1.76 -1.42 -19.97
N MET A 56 -2.70 -1.74 -19.09
CA MET A 56 -3.97 -2.37 -19.48
C MET A 56 -4.79 -1.43 -20.38
N MET A 57 -4.88 -0.15 -20.02
CA MET A 57 -5.52 0.87 -20.86
C MET A 57 -4.85 0.98 -22.23
N CYS A 58 -3.51 0.92 -22.30
CA CYS A 58 -2.79 0.92 -23.56
C CYS A 58 -3.12 -0.30 -24.44
N LEU A 59 -3.37 -1.48 -23.84
CA LEU A 59 -3.79 -2.67 -24.59
C LEU A 59 -5.20 -2.51 -25.17
N ILE A 60 -6.12 -1.92 -24.39
CA ILE A 60 -7.52 -1.72 -24.80
C ILE A 60 -7.63 -0.65 -25.90
N THR A 61 -6.88 0.45 -25.76
CA THR A 61 -6.97 1.58 -26.70
C THR A 61 -6.19 1.40 -28.00
N ASN A 62 -5.21 0.51 -28.02
CA ASN A 62 -4.53 0.16 -29.28
C ASN A 62 -5.46 -0.66 -30.17
N ARG A 63 -6.02 -0.06 -31.21
CA ARG A 63 -6.99 -0.66 -32.15
C ARG A 63 -6.49 -1.93 -32.88
N THR A 64 -5.19 -2.22 -32.87
CA THR A 64 -4.60 -3.46 -33.38
C THR A 64 -3.46 -3.90 -32.47
N PRO A 65 -3.74 -4.47 -31.29
CA PRO A 65 -2.69 -5.13 -30.52
C PRO A 65 -2.37 -6.45 -31.23
N GLY A 66 -1.30 -6.46 -32.05
CA GLY A 66 -0.74 -7.74 -32.48
C GLY A 66 -0.45 -8.58 -31.23
N LYS A 67 -0.66 -9.90 -31.26
CA LYS A 67 -0.40 -10.81 -30.13
C LYS A 67 0.98 -10.57 -29.48
N GLN A 68 1.96 -10.16 -30.27
CA GLN A 68 3.31 -9.82 -29.81
C GLN A 68 3.37 -8.57 -28.91
N ALA A 69 2.55 -7.54 -29.18
CA ALA A 69 2.54 -6.34 -28.36
C ALA A 69 1.94 -6.61 -26.97
N GLY A 70 0.87 -7.42 -26.91
CA GLY A 70 0.30 -7.88 -25.64
C GLY A 70 1.29 -8.69 -24.82
N LEU A 71 2.00 -9.64 -25.45
CA LEU A 71 3.00 -10.46 -24.77
C LEU A 71 4.16 -9.62 -24.19
N LYS A 72 4.63 -8.61 -24.93
CA LYS A 72 5.68 -7.68 -24.46
C LYS A 72 5.22 -6.89 -23.23
N ILE A 73 3.99 -6.40 -23.20
CA ILE A 73 3.45 -5.66 -22.06
C ILE A 73 3.31 -6.55 -20.84
N VAL A 74 2.76 -7.75 -20.99
CA VAL A 74 2.63 -8.72 -19.90
C VAL A 74 4.02 -9.13 -19.40
N GLY A 75 4.97 -9.43 -20.30
CA GLY A 75 6.34 -9.77 -19.93
C GLY A 75 7.04 -8.63 -19.18
N ASN A 76 6.82 -7.37 -19.60
CA ASN A 76 7.33 -6.22 -18.89
C ASN A 76 6.76 -6.09 -17.47
N LEU A 77 5.44 -6.23 -17.31
CA LEU A 77 4.81 -6.19 -16.00
C LEU A 77 5.34 -7.28 -15.08
N LEU A 78 5.44 -8.52 -15.59
CA LEU A 78 6.01 -9.63 -14.83
C LEU A 78 7.45 -9.35 -14.40
N LEU A 79 8.29 -8.82 -15.29
CA LEU A 79 9.66 -8.44 -14.96
C LEU A 79 9.71 -7.38 -13.86
N VAL A 80 8.90 -6.35 -13.96
CA VAL A 80 8.84 -5.28 -12.93
C VAL A 80 8.36 -5.86 -11.59
N VAL A 81 7.34 -6.73 -11.57
CA VAL A 81 6.88 -7.42 -10.35
C VAL A 81 8.00 -8.23 -9.72
N VAL A 82 8.64 -9.10 -10.51
CA VAL A 82 9.71 -9.99 -10.03
C VAL A 82 10.88 -9.19 -9.46
N LEU A 83 11.35 -8.18 -10.19
CA LEU A 83 12.44 -7.32 -9.71
C LEU A 83 12.05 -6.55 -8.43
N THR A 84 10.85 -5.98 -8.40
CA THR A 84 10.36 -5.28 -7.20
C THR A 84 10.33 -6.23 -6.00
N PHE A 85 9.78 -7.43 -6.17
CA PHE A 85 9.69 -8.41 -5.09
C PHE A 85 11.07 -8.89 -4.62
N LEU A 86 11.95 -9.28 -5.54
CA LEU A 86 13.28 -9.80 -5.19
C LEU A 86 14.15 -8.74 -4.51
N ILE A 87 14.20 -7.54 -5.06
CA ILE A 87 15.05 -6.47 -4.52
C ILE A 87 14.50 -5.96 -3.17
N SER A 88 13.19 -5.85 -3.01
CA SER A 88 12.60 -5.40 -1.73
C SER A 88 12.85 -6.36 -0.57
N ARG A 89 13.22 -7.62 -0.84
CA ARG A 89 13.59 -8.62 0.20
C ARG A 89 15.05 -8.51 0.64
N ILE A 90 15.92 -7.84 -0.13
CA ILE A 90 17.37 -7.76 0.18
C ILE A 90 17.64 -7.17 1.57
N PRO A 91 17.02 -6.07 2.03
CA PRO A 91 17.30 -5.52 3.36
C PRO A 91 16.95 -6.51 4.47
N ALA A 92 15.81 -7.19 4.39
CA ALA A 92 15.40 -8.17 5.39
C ALA A 92 16.36 -9.38 5.41
N ALA A 93 16.72 -9.90 4.23
CA ALA A 93 17.67 -11.00 4.12
C ALA A 93 19.05 -10.62 4.65
N PHE A 94 19.51 -9.38 4.40
CA PHE A 94 20.76 -8.87 4.93
C PHE A 94 20.76 -8.78 6.46
N ILE A 95 19.67 -8.24 7.06
CA ILE A 95 19.51 -8.13 8.51
C ILE A 95 19.53 -9.54 9.14
N SER A 96 18.73 -10.45 8.62
CA SER A 96 18.61 -11.81 9.12
C SER A 96 19.97 -12.54 9.07
N SER A 97 20.70 -12.44 7.96
CA SER A 97 21.97 -13.14 7.77
C SER A 97 23.15 -12.58 8.59
N HIS A 98 23.20 -11.24 8.77
CA HIS A 98 24.35 -10.58 9.41
C HIS A 98 24.14 -10.33 10.90
N LEU A 99 22.91 -9.99 11.30
CA LEU A 99 22.62 -9.68 12.68
C LEU A 99 22.04 -10.87 13.45
N GLN A 100 21.78 -11.99 12.77
CA GLN A 100 21.14 -13.18 13.35
C GLN A 100 19.83 -12.87 14.09
N VAL A 101 19.14 -11.84 13.63
CA VAL A 101 17.87 -11.37 14.15
C VAL A 101 16.84 -11.48 13.04
N GLU A 102 15.77 -12.23 13.28
CA GLU A 102 14.63 -12.21 12.37
C GLU A 102 13.94 -10.85 12.45
N PRO A 103 13.84 -10.11 11.33
CA PRO A 103 13.06 -8.89 11.32
C PRO A 103 11.63 -9.21 11.75
N GLY A 104 11.17 -8.61 12.84
CA GLY A 104 9.81 -8.80 13.33
C GLY A 104 8.79 -8.44 12.23
N ALA A 105 7.64 -9.11 12.27
CA ALA A 105 6.55 -8.83 11.32
C ALA A 105 5.98 -7.41 11.48
N GLY A 106 6.41 -6.69 12.54
CA GLY A 106 5.92 -5.35 12.87
C GLY A 106 4.49 -5.38 13.42
N ASN A 107 3.85 -4.23 13.43
CA ASN A 107 2.47 -4.13 13.87
C ASN A 107 1.52 -4.84 12.90
N SER A 108 0.45 -5.43 13.44
CA SER A 108 -0.55 -6.15 12.64
C SER A 108 -1.31 -5.21 11.71
N LYS A 109 -1.55 -5.66 10.47
CA LYS A 109 -2.42 -4.93 9.53
C LYS A 109 -3.87 -4.82 10.03
N TRP A 110 -4.31 -5.76 10.85
CA TRP A 110 -5.63 -5.74 11.48
C TRP A 110 -5.79 -4.56 12.43
N ALA A 111 -4.71 -4.15 13.12
CA ALA A 111 -4.73 -2.97 14.00
C ALA A 111 -5.02 -1.67 13.22
N HIS A 112 -4.48 -1.53 12.02
CA HIS A 112 -4.79 -0.37 11.16
C HIS A 112 -6.24 -0.40 10.64
N ILE A 113 -6.78 -1.59 10.35
CA ILE A 113 -8.18 -1.73 9.94
C ILE A 113 -9.10 -1.38 11.13
N ALA A 114 -8.80 -1.89 12.33
CA ALA A 114 -9.55 -1.58 13.53
C ALA A 114 -9.58 -0.06 13.80
N THR A 115 -8.41 0.61 13.76
CA THR A 115 -8.34 2.08 13.86
C THR A 115 -9.27 2.77 12.87
N GLY A 116 -9.33 2.27 11.63
CA GLY A 116 -10.17 2.82 10.58
C GLY A 116 -11.69 2.66 10.81
N LEU A 117 -12.12 1.79 11.72
CA LEU A 117 -13.53 1.55 12.05
C LEU A 117 -13.98 2.20 13.37
N GLN A 118 -13.06 2.87 14.07
CA GLN A 118 -13.36 3.56 15.33
C GLN A 118 -13.78 5.00 15.09
N ASP A 119 -14.76 5.48 15.84
CA ASP A 119 -15.08 6.91 15.91
C ASP A 119 -14.13 7.59 16.90
N THR A 120 -13.63 8.75 16.55
CA THR A 120 -12.70 9.52 17.35
C THR A 120 -13.22 10.93 17.56
N GLU A 121 -12.70 11.64 18.57
CA GLU A 121 -13.06 13.03 18.81
C GLU A 121 -12.76 13.93 17.60
N SER A 122 -11.73 13.62 16.83
CA SER A 122 -11.31 14.40 15.67
C SER A 122 -12.14 14.06 14.43
N ALA A 123 -12.27 12.77 14.10
CA ALA A 123 -13.03 12.30 12.93
C ALA A 123 -13.15 10.78 12.90
N PRO A 124 -14.20 10.23 12.28
CA PRO A 124 -14.37 8.79 12.11
C PRO A 124 -13.19 8.14 11.37
N GLY A 125 -12.55 7.15 12.01
CA GLY A 125 -11.46 6.38 11.44
C GLY A 125 -10.13 7.13 11.31
N TRP A 126 -9.96 8.26 12.00
CA TRP A 126 -8.68 8.94 12.11
C TRP A 126 -7.75 8.21 13.07
N TYR A 127 -6.45 8.54 12.96
CA TYR A 127 -5.43 8.01 13.84
C TYR A 127 -5.72 8.39 15.30
N ASN A 128 -5.79 7.38 16.15
CA ASN A 128 -6.13 7.49 17.57
C ASN A 128 -5.19 6.70 18.48
N THR A 129 -3.98 6.42 18.01
CA THR A 129 -2.95 5.62 18.69
C THR A 129 -3.29 4.14 18.93
N TYR A 130 -4.52 3.69 18.73
CA TYR A 130 -4.98 2.32 18.97
C TYR A 130 -4.03 1.24 18.44
N ASN A 131 -3.58 1.40 17.19
CA ASN A 131 -2.66 0.45 16.57
C ASN A 131 -1.33 0.33 17.31
N THR A 132 -0.82 1.43 17.87
CA THR A 132 0.44 1.45 18.63
C THR A 132 0.23 0.93 20.04
N GLU A 133 -0.82 1.38 20.71
CA GLU A 133 -1.15 0.98 22.07
C GLU A 133 -1.43 -0.51 22.15
N THR A 134 -2.30 -1.04 21.29
CA THR A 134 -2.60 -2.48 21.23
C THR A 134 -1.35 -3.32 20.97
N PHE A 135 -0.40 -2.83 20.15
CA PHE A 135 0.84 -3.54 19.89
C PHE A 135 1.77 -3.56 21.12
N VAL A 136 1.86 -2.43 21.84
CA VAL A 136 2.62 -2.33 23.10
C VAL A 136 1.99 -3.21 24.19
N GLU A 137 0.67 -3.15 24.37
CA GLU A 137 -0.08 -3.97 25.36
C GLU A 137 0.12 -5.47 25.14
N ASN A 138 0.17 -5.89 23.88
CA ASN A 138 0.47 -7.26 23.49
C ASN A 138 1.99 -7.56 23.42
N LYS A 139 2.83 -6.74 24.08
CA LYS A 139 4.28 -6.95 24.20
C LYS A 139 4.99 -7.11 22.85
N TYR A 140 4.54 -6.35 21.86
CA TYR A 140 5.07 -6.37 20.48
C TYR A 140 4.86 -7.71 19.77
N ASP A 141 3.91 -8.54 20.21
CA ASP A 141 3.50 -9.76 19.54
C ASP A 141 2.49 -9.44 18.44
N THR A 142 2.89 -9.71 17.18
CA THR A 142 2.07 -9.43 16.00
C THR A 142 0.79 -10.27 15.98
N ASP A 143 0.86 -11.56 16.39
CA ASP A 143 -0.27 -12.47 16.32
C ASP A 143 -1.28 -12.18 17.44
N ALA A 144 -0.82 -11.87 18.64
CA ALA A 144 -1.68 -11.45 19.74
C ALA A 144 -2.39 -10.12 19.38
N THR A 145 -1.64 -9.15 18.82
CA THR A 145 -2.20 -7.88 18.34
C THR A 145 -3.22 -8.11 17.23
N ALA A 146 -2.96 -9.05 16.31
CA ALA A 146 -3.91 -9.39 15.25
C ALA A 146 -5.24 -9.91 15.81
N LYS A 147 -5.19 -10.81 16.80
CA LYS A 147 -6.39 -11.36 17.45
C LYS A 147 -7.20 -10.29 18.18
N ALA A 148 -6.54 -9.46 18.99
CA ALA A 148 -7.20 -8.36 19.69
C ALA A 148 -7.86 -7.37 18.71
N SER A 149 -7.16 -7.05 17.61
CA SER A 149 -7.69 -6.13 16.59
C SER A 149 -8.85 -6.74 15.79
N GLN A 150 -8.81 -8.05 15.50
CA GLN A 150 -9.93 -8.73 14.84
C GLN A 150 -11.18 -8.75 15.72
N GLU A 151 -11.02 -8.91 17.03
CA GLU A 151 -12.16 -8.81 17.96
C GLU A 151 -12.75 -7.41 17.97
N ASN A 152 -11.92 -6.37 18.04
CA ASN A 152 -12.38 -4.99 17.96
C ASN A 152 -13.09 -4.67 16.62
N ILE A 153 -12.60 -5.22 15.50
CA ILE A 153 -13.29 -5.11 14.20
C ILE A 153 -14.65 -5.79 14.27
N ARG A 154 -14.73 -6.98 14.87
CA ARG A 154 -15.99 -7.72 15.02
C ARG A 154 -17.01 -6.92 15.82
N GLU A 155 -16.59 -6.33 16.94
CA GLU A 155 -17.43 -5.47 17.77
C GLU A 155 -17.93 -4.23 16.99
N SER A 156 -17.02 -3.56 16.25
CA SER A 156 -17.39 -2.42 15.41
C SER A 156 -18.41 -2.78 14.33
N LEU A 157 -18.21 -3.93 13.66
CA LEU A 157 -19.15 -4.41 12.64
C LEU A 157 -20.48 -4.82 13.23
N GLN A 158 -20.50 -5.42 14.43
CA GLN A 158 -21.72 -5.75 15.13
C GLN A 158 -22.49 -4.47 15.50
N HIS A 159 -21.80 -3.47 16.04
CA HIS A 159 -22.43 -2.16 16.35
C HIS A 159 -23.05 -1.51 15.11
N PHE A 160 -22.35 -1.54 13.97
CA PHE A 160 -22.91 -1.04 12.70
C PHE A 160 -24.12 -1.84 12.21
N ALA A 161 -24.18 -3.12 12.50
CA ALA A 161 -25.34 -3.94 12.15
C ALA A 161 -26.54 -3.71 13.09
N GLU A 162 -26.30 -3.44 14.37
CA GLU A 162 -27.31 -3.12 15.37
C GLU A 162 -27.88 -1.71 15.21
N ASP A 163 -27.05 -0.75 14.75
CA ASP A 163 -27.44 0.64 14.48
C ASP A 163 -27.03 1.05 13.04
N PRO A 164 -27.85 0.75 12.04
CA PRO A 164 -27.57 1.12 10.64
C PRO A 164 -27.57 2.64 10.41
N GLU A 165 -28.28 3.44 11.21
CA GLU A 165 -28.30 4.91 11.10
C GLU A 165 -26.97 5.48 11.53
N TYR A 166 -26.42 5.00 12.66
CA TYR A 166 -25.07 5.32 13.09
C TYR A 166 -24.04 4.90 12.04
N ALA A 167 -24.13 3.68 11.51
CA ALA A 167 -23.21 3.20 10.48
C ALA A 167 -23.22 4.13 9.25
N TRP A 168 -24.38 4.50 8.75
CA TRP A 168 -24.53 5.43 7.64
C TRP A 168 -23.93 6.80 7.94
N SER A 169 -24.19 7.35 9.12
CA SER A 169 -23.61 8.60 9.59
C SER A 169 -22.08 8.53 9.68
N PHE A 170 -21.54 7.45 10.25
CA PHE A 170 -20.10 7.21 10.37
C PHE A 170 -19.41 7.22 8.99
N PHE A 171 -19.87 6.44 8.05
CA PHE A 171 -19.25 6.34 6.73
C PHE A 171 -19.42 7.62 5.90
N ASN A 172 -20.55 8.31 6.01
CA ASN A 172 -20.74 9.60 5.35
C ASN A 172 -19.80 10.68 5.90
N ARG A 173 -19.65 10.79 7.22
CA ARG A 173 -18.71 11.72 7.85
C ARG A 173 -17.27 11.40 7.43
N LYS A 174 -16.90 10.12 7.46
CA LYS A 174 -15.58 9.65 7.02
C LYS A 174 -15.31 10.02 5.56
N TRP A 175 -16.26 9.76 4.67
CA TRP A 175 -16.18 10.12 3.26
C TRP A 175 -16.07 11.64 3.06
N ALA A 176 -16.95 12.40 3.71
CA ALA A 176 -16.95 13.86 3.60
C ALA A 176 -15.61 14.48 4.03
N ILE A 177 -15.02 14.01 5.13
CA ILE A 177 -13.73 14.51 5.62
C ILE A 177 -12.60 14.21 4.64
N GLN A 178 -12.55 13.01 4.08
CA GLN A 178 -11.51 12.66 3.11
C GLN A 178 -11.53 13.51 1.84
N TRP A 179 -12.71 13.95 1.40
CA TRP A 179 -12.85 14.69 0.14
C TRP A 179 -13.04 16.20 0.30
N ASN A 180 -13.60 16.65 1.41
CA ASN A 180 -13.93 18.04 1.64
C ASN A 180 -12.95 18.77 2.57
N ASN A 181 -12.10 18.04 3.30
CA ASN A 181 -11.12 18.65 4.18
C ASN A 181 -9.80 18.86 3.44
N PRO A 182 -9.45 20.13 3.05
CA PRO A 182 -8.22 20.40 2.33
C PRO A 182 -6.96 20.21 3.20
N THR A 183 -7.13 20.10 4.52
CA THR A 183 -6.04 19.91 5.49
C THR A 183 -5.96 18.46 5.99
N PHE A 184 -6.69 17.53 5.34
CA PHE A 184 -6.68 16.12 5.71
C PHE A 184 -5.25 15.60 5.87
N GLU A 185 -4.91 15.09 7.05
CA GLU A 185 -3.59 14.61 7.46
C GLU A 185 -2.43 15.63 7.34
N CYS A 186 -2.68 16.91 7.07
CA CYS A 186 -1.60 17.92 6.98
C CYS A 186 -0.99 18.30 8.33
N PHE A 187 -1.70 18.07 9.43
CA PHE A 187 -1.31 18.49 10.78
C PHE A 187 -1.06 17.35 11.77
N THR A 188 -0.91 16.13 11.28
CA THR A 188 -0.55 14.96 12.10
C THR A 188 0.97 14.78 12.19
N LEU A 189 1.70 15.87 12.39
CA LEU A 189 3.14 15.86 12.67
C LEU A 189 3.40 16.29 14.11
#